data_b2964fde59fd6d6b2b074a666151e90f
#
_entry.id   b2964fde59fd6d6b2b074a666151e90f
#
_cell.length_a   1.000
_cell.length_b   1.000
_cell.length_c   1.000
_cell.angle_alpha   90.00
_cell.angle_beta   90.00
_cell.angle_gamma   90.00
#
_symmetry.space_group_name_H-M   'P 1'
#
loop_
_entity.id
_entity.type
_entity.pdbx_description
1 polymer ?
#
loop_
_entity_poly.entity_id
_entity_poly.type
_entity_poly.pdbx_seq_one_letter_code
_entity_poly.pdbx_strand_id
1 'polypeptide(L)'
;MPAESNSRKILLVTNDLGPRSGGIETFIHGLLEKLDGNQVVIYTSSQTGDTEFDLELNRKHGVIVYRDRSKVLIPTPRVVREVKKIMRKHNSTIIWFGAAAPLALMAQNLRRAGAKRIVALTHGHEVWWAKVPPFSFALRFMTKEIDAITYLG
;
A
#
# COMPACT_ATOMS: atom_id res chain seq x y z
N MET A 1 0.15 12.12 31.61
CA MET A 1 -0.23 12.02 30.20
C MET A 1 0.93 11.35 29.47
N PRO A 2 0.77 10.11 29.06
CA PRO A 2 1.75 9.58 28.13
C PRO A 2 1.65 10.43 26.86
N ALA A 3 2.78 10.98 26.42
CA ALA A 3 2.86 11.64 25.12
C ALA A 3 2.34 10.62 24.09
N GLU A 4 1.23 10.94 23.43
CA GLU A 4 0.87 10.23 22.21
C GLU A 4 2.09 10.30 21.32
N SER A 5 2.76 9.20 21.18
CA SER A 5 3.88 9.09 20.28
C SER A 5 3.30 9.41 18.91
N ASN A 6 3.60 10.60 18.41
CA ASN A 6 3.27 11.08 17.08
C ASN A 6 4.13 10.31 16.06
N SER A 7 4.16 8.99 16.23
CA SER A 7 4.88 8.08 15.36
C SER A 7 4.16 8.09 14.02
N ARG A 8 4.89 8.54 13.02
CA ARG A 8 4.42 8.61 11.64
C ARG A 8 3.99 7.22 11.18
N LYS A 9 2.71 7.06 10.89
CA LYS A 9 2.19 5.77 10.41
C LYS A 9 2.60 5.52 8.97
N ILE A 10 2.91 4.26 8.67
CA ILE A 10 3.14 3.77 7.32
C ILE A 10 1.77 3.44 6.73
N LEU A 11 1.47 3.95 5.55
CA LEU A 11 0.28 3.57 4.78
C LEU A 11 0.68 2.60 3.69
N LEU A 12 0.29 1.34 3.86
CA LEU A 12 0.42 0.29 2.86
C LEU A 12 -0.81 0.30 1.95
N VAL A 13 -0.61 0.46 0.66
CA VAL A 13 -1.67 0.38 -0.37
C VAL A 13 -1.43 -0.85 -1.22
N THR A 14 -2.37 -1.80 -1.20
CA THR A 14 -2.20 -3.08 -1.88
C THR A 14 -3.53 -3.69 -2.31
N ASN A 15 -3.50 -4.55 -3.32
CA ASN A 15 -4.63 -5.42 -3.68
C ASN A 15 -4.54 -6.80 -3.02
N ASP A 16 -3.41 -7.11 -2.40
CA ASP A 16 -3.02 -8.47 -2.04
C ASP A 16 -2.98 -8.70 -0.53
N LEU A 17 -3.97 -8.16 0.17
CA LEU A 17 -4.22 -8.50 1.56
C LEU A 17 -5.34 -9.54 1.63
N GLY A 18 -5.13 -10.64 2.39
CA GLY A 18 -6.09 -11.71 2.57
C GLY A 18 -7.55 -11.26 2.79
N PRO A 19 -8.49 -12.19 2.89
CA PRO A 19 -8.29 -13.63 3.26
C PRO A 19 -7.92 -14.57 2.11
N ARG A 20 -7.88 -14.11 0.87
CA ARG A 20 -7.41 -14.96 -0.24
C ARG A 20 -5.91 -15.18 -0.11
N SER A 21 -5.48 -16.43 0.03
CA SER A 21 -4.07 -16.78 0.15
C SER A 21 -3.28 -16.55 -1.15
N GLY A 22 -2.09 -15.99 -1.00
CA GLY A 22 -1.14 -15.75 -2.09
C GLY A 22 0.25 -15.43 -1.54
N GLY A 23 1.27 -15.51 -2.38
CA GLY A 23 2.67 -15.27 -1.97
C GLY A 23 2.92 -13.88 -1.39
N ILE A 24 2.22 -12.87 -1.88
CA ILE A 24 2.31 -11.48 -1.42
C ILE A 24 1.69 -11.34 -0.02
N GLU A 25 0.61 -12.05 0.25
CA GLU A 25 -0.01 -12.09 1.57
C GLU A 25 0.97 -12.61 2.63
N THR A 26 1.65 -13.71 2.35
CA THR A 26 2.66 -14.28 3.24
C THR A 26 3.78 -13.28 3.52
N PHE A 27 4.21 -12.53 2.50
CA PHE A 27 5.20 -11.47 2.66
C PHE A 27 4.69 -10.34 3.55
N ILE A 28 3.46 -9.88 3.33
CA ILE A 28 2.85 -8.82 4.15
C ILE A 28 2.73 -9.28 5.60
N HIS A 29 2.31 -10.51 5.86
CA HIS A 29 2.29 -11.09 7.19
C HIS A 29 3.68 -11.10 7.83
N GLY A 30 4.69 -11.58 7.13
CA GLY A 30 6.08 -11.58 7.62
C GLY A 30 6.61 -10.17 7.91
N LEU A 31 6.18 -9.18 7.13
CA LEU A 31 6.50 -7.78 7.37
C LEU A 31 5.83 -7.26 8.65
N LEU A 32 4.55 -7.55 8.84
CA LEU A 32 3.78 -7.13 10.02
C LEU A 32 4.26 -7.80 11.31
N GLU A 33 4.87 -8.97 11.22
CA GLU A 33 5.53 -9.61 12.37
C GLU A 33 6.81 -8.88 12.81
N LYS A 34 7.45 -8.16 11.88
CA LYS A 34 8.71 -7.43 12.14
C LYS A 34 8.51 -5.94 12.41
N LEU A 35 7.41 -5.38 11.95
CA LEU A 35 7.04 -3.99 12.21
C LEU A 35 6.05 -3.93 13.38
N ASP A 36 6.13 -2.85 14.16
CA ASP A 36 5.06 -2.53 15.09
C ASP A 36 3.77 -2.24 14.30
N GLY A 37 2.82 -3.16 14.36
CA GLY A 37 1.55 -3.06 13.63
C GLY A 37 0.73 -1.81 13.98
N ASN A 38 0.93 -1.25 15.18
CA ASN A 38 0.29 0.01 15.58
C ASN A 38 0.76 1.20 14.72
N GLN A 39 1.89 1.07 14.04
CA GLN A 39 2.43 2.07 13.12
C GLN A 39 1.99 1.86 11.67
N VAL A 40 1.21 0.81 11.40
CA VAL A 40 0.81 0.44 10.04
C VAL A 40 -0.69 0.63 9.84
N VAL A 41 -1.03 1.30 8.77
CA VAL A 41 -2.39 1.42 8.25
C VAL A 41 -2.42 0.80 6.86
N ILE A 42 -3.41 0.00 6.56
CA ILE A 42 -3.54 -0.66 5.25
C ILE A 42 -4.79 -0.16 4.54
N TYR A 43 -4.65 0.18 3.27
CA TYR A 43 -5.77 0.40 2.36
C TYR A 43 -5.74 -0.64 1.25
N THR A 44 -6.81 -1.39 1.13
CA THR A 44 -6.89 -2.54 0.23
C THR A 44 -8.28 -2.71 -0.38
N SER A 45 -8.40 -3.58 -1.38
CA SER A 45 -9.67 -3.94 -2.00
C SER A 45 -10.54 -4.81 -1.09
N SER A 46 -11.86 -4.83 -1.34
CA SER A 46 -12.79 -5.71 -0.62
C SER A 46 -12.69 -7.14 -1.11
N GLN A 47 -12.87 -8.08 -0.19
CA GLN A 47 -12.91 -9.52 -0.46
C GLN A 47 -13.97 -10.20 0.41
N THR A 48 -14.44 -11.37 0.00
CA THR A 48 -15.35 -12.17 0.83
C THR A 48 -14.63 -12.62 2.10
N GLY A 49 -15.24 -12.40 3.27
CA GLY A 49 -14.65 -12.74 4.58
C GLY A 49 -13.63 -11.74 5.10
N ASP A 50 -13.51 -10.57 4.48
CA ASP A 50 -12.51 -9.55 4.85
C ASP A 50 -12.74 -8.96 6.25
N THR A 51 -13.98 -8.83 6.69
CA THR A 51 -14.30 -8.25 8.00
C THR A 51 -13.70 -9.07 9.15
N GLU A 52 -13.89 -10.38 9.13
CA GLU A 52 -13.34 -11.28 10.15
C GLU A 52 -11.81 -11.31 10.11
N PHE A 53 -11.27 -11.36 8.90
CA PHE A 53 -9.82 -11.31 8.67
C PHE A 53 -9.20 -10.03 9.23
N ASP A 54 -9.81 -8.87 8.96
CA ASP A 54 -9.31 -7.56 9.42
C ASP A 54 -9.38 -7.42 10.95
N LEU A 55 -10.44 -7.94 11.57
CA LEU A 55 -10.58 -7.98 13.03
C LEU A 55 -9.48 -8.84 13.68
N GLU A 56 -9.19 -9.99 13.10
CA GLU A 56 -8.12 -10.87 13.58
C GLU A 56 -6.74 -10.21 13.42
N LEU A 57 -6.49 -9.58 12.27
CA LEU A 57 -5.25 -8.87 11.99
C LEU A 57 -5.04 -7.69 12.96
N ASN A 58 -6.11 -6.94 13.23
CA ASN A 58 -6.08 -5.87 14.23
C ASN A 58 -5.80 -6.41 15.63
N ARG A 59 -6.49 -7.48 16.05
CA ARG A 59 -6.29 -8.09 17.36
C ARG A 59 -4.87 -8.64 17.54
N LYS A 60 -4.30 -9.24 16.51
CA LYS A 60 -3.00 -9.90 16.56
C LYS A 60 -1.84 -8.92 16.43
N HIS A 61 -1.97 -7.89 15.61
CA HIS A 61 -0.87 -6.99 15.24
C HIS A 61 -1.16 -5.50 15.49
N GLY A 62 -2.38 -5.12 15.86
CA GLY A 62 -2.76 -3.70 16.05
C GLY A 62 -2.92 -2.92 14.73
N VAL A 63 -2.89 -3.57 13.60
CA VAL A 63 -3.00 -2.95 12.26
C VAL A 63 -4.42 -2.44 12.02
N ILE A 64 -4.53 -1.25 11.45
CA ILE A 64 -5.81 -0.69 11.01
C ILE A 64 -5.96 -0.94 9.51
N VAL A 65 -7.06 -1.59 9.12
CA VAL A 65 -7.35 -1.90 7.71
C VAL A 65 -8.55 -1.10 7.24
N TYR A 66 -8.42 -0.46 6.08
CA TYR A 66 -9.49 0.18 5.33
C TYR A 66 -9.75 -0.61 4.06
N ARG A 67 -10.98 -1.09 3.88
CA ARG A 67 -11.40 -1.79 2.67
C ARG A 67 -12.09 -0.83 1.72
N ASP A 68 -11.62 -0.80 0.48
CA ASP A 68 -12.33 -0.11 -0.60
C ASP A 68 -13.55 -0.93 -1.02
N ARG A 69 -14.58 -0.26 -1.52
CA ARG A 69 -15.78 -0.93 -2.05
C ARG A 69 -15.52 -1.75 -3.32
N SER A 70 -14.41 -1.50 -4.00
CA SER A 70 -14.03 -2.22 -5.22
C SER A 70 -13.29 -3.51 -4.88
N LYS A 71 -13.49 -4.54 -5.69
CA LYS A 71 -12.77 -5.82 -5.59
C LYS A 71 -11.30 -5.73 -6.05
N VAL A 72 -10.97 -4.67 -6.77
CA VAL A 72 -9.61 -4.37 -7.23
C VAL A 72 -9.39 -2.86 -7.13
N LEU A 73 -8.30 -2.45 -6.51
CA LEU A 73 -7.86 -1.05 -6.50
C LEU A 73 -7.21 -0.72 -7.85
N ILE A 74 -7.73 0.32 -8.47
CA ILE A 74 -7.15 0.93 -9.67
C ILE A 74 -6.88 2.40 -9.33
N PRO A 75 -5.81 3.04 -9.84
CA PRO A 75 -5.44 4.41 -9.51
C PRO A 75 -6.39 5.46 -10.13
N THR A 76 -7.68 5.36 -9.80
CA THR A 76 -8.71 6.32 -10.20
C THR A 76 -8.67 7.55 -9.31
N PRO A 77 -9.22 8.70 -9.75
CA PRO A 77 -9.34 9.91 -8.93
C PRO A 77 -10.05 9.66 -7.59
N ARG A 78 -11.04 8.75 -7.57
CA ARG A 78 -11.73 8.34 -6.35
C ARG A 78 -10.79 7.64 -5.37
N VAL A 79 -10.06 6.64 -5.82
CA VAL A 79 -9.12 5.88 -4.99
C VAL A 79 -8.00 6.79 -4.48
N VAL A 80 -7.44 7.66 -5.34
CA VAL A 80 -6.46 8.67 -4.93
C VAL A 80 -6.99 9.55 -3.81
N ARG A 81 -8.25 9.98 -3.89
CA ARG A 81 -8.90 10.81 -2.87
C ARG A 81 -9.03 10.08 -1.55
N GLU A 82 -9.43 8.81 -1.57
CA GLU A 82 -9.53 7.99 -0.36
C GLU A 82 -8.15 7.76 0.28
N VAL A 83 -7.13 7.47 -0.50
CA VAL A 83 -5.75 7.34 0.01
C VAL A 83 -5.29 8.63 0.68
N LYS A 84 -5.50 9.78 0.04
CA LYS A 84 -5.16 11.10 0.63
C LYS A 84 -5.90 11.37 1.94
N LYS A 85 -7.16 10.97 2.03
CA LYS A 85 -7.98 11.11 3.24
C LYS A 85 -7.42 10.27 4.39
N ILE A 86 -7.02 9.02 4.11
CA ILE A 86 -6.40 8.14 5.09
C ILE A 86 -5.03 8.68 5.52
N MET A 87 -4.22 9.16 4.58
CA MET A 87 -2.94 9.82 4.88
C MET A 87 -3.09 10.93 5.91
N ARG A 88 -4.05 11.82 5.70
CA ARG A 88 -4.32 12.95 6.61
C ARG A 88 -4.81 12.48 7.97
N LYS A 89 -5.75 11.53 7.98
CA LYS A 89 -6.34 10.99 9.21
C LYS A 89 -5.30 10.36 10.14
N HIS A 90 -4.31 9.68 9.57
CA HIS A 90 -3.28 8.96 10.32
C HIS A 90 -1.91 9.64 10.32
N ASN A 91 -1.82 10.85 9.78
CA ASN A 91 -0.55 11.57 9.63
C ASN A 91 0.53 10.70 8.94
N SER A 92 0.11 9.94 7.93
CA SER A 92 0.98 9.02 7.20
C SER A 92 1.80 9.77 6.17
N THR A 93 3.11 9.82 6.34
CA THR A 93 4.05 10.44 5.39
C THR A 93 4.91 9.42 4.66
N ILE A 94 4.77 8.15 5.02
CA ILE A 94 5.45 7.01 4.39
C ILE A 94 4.38 6.18 3.70
N ILE A 95 4.51 6.04 2.38
CA ILE A 95 3.60 5.26 1.55
C ILE A 95 4.34 4.04 1.04
N TRP A 96 3.71 2.89 1.15
CA TRP A 96 4.23 1.65 0.63
C TRP A 96 3.20 1.01 -0.31
N PHE A 97 3.58 0.83 -1.56
CA PHE A 97 2.77 0.08 -2.52
C PHE A 97 3.15 -1.40 -2.46
N GLY A 98 2.20 -2.25 -2.12
CA GLY A 98 2.39 -3.71 -2.07
C GLY A 98 2.62 -4.34 -3.45
N ALA A 99 2.21 -3.65 -4.52
CA ALA A 99 2.61 -3.92 -5.90
C ALA A 99 2.83 -2.60 -6.63
N ALA A 100 3.94 -2.47 -7.35
CA ALA A 100 4.28 -1.22 -8.02
C ALA A 100 3.24 -0.87 -9.10
N ALA A 101 2.95 -1.78 -10.00
CA ALA A 101 1.97 -1.54 -11.05
C ALA A 101 0.60 -2.14 -10.68
N PRO A 102 -0.50 -1.43 -10.91
CA PRO A 102 -0.59 -0.05 -11.39
C PRO A 102 -0.64 1.02 -10.29
N LEU A 103 -0.62 0.64 -9.01
CA LEU A 103 -0.92 1.53 -7.88
C LEU A 103 0.09 2.67 -7.72
N ALA A 104 1.36 2.43 -8.06
CA ALA A 104 2.39 3.45 -7.98
C ALA A 104 2.20 4.63 -8.97
N LEU A 105 1.26 4.55 -9.90
CA LEU A 105 0.81 5.70 -10.70
C LEU A 105 0.24 6.83 -9.82
N MET A 106 -0.22 6.51 -8.61
CA MET A 106 -0.67 7.51 -7.65
C MET A 106 0.47 8.28 -6.96
N ALA A 107 1.73 7.84 -7.10
CA ALA A 107 2.87 8.36 -6.35
C ALA A 107 2.99 9.88 -6.44
N GLN A 108 2.89 10.46 -7.63
CA GLN A 108 2.96 11.91 -7.80
C GLN A 108 1.84 12.65 -7.05
N ASN A 109 0.62 12.13 -7.10
CA ASN A 109 -0.52 12.71 -6.39
C ASN A 109 -0.34 12.66 -4.87
N LEU A 110 0.23 11.56 -4.37
CA LEU A 110 0.49 11.38 -2.94
C LEU A 110 1.69 12.22 -2.47
N ARG A 111 2.71 12.38 -3.33
CA ARG A 111 3.83 13.29 -3.07
C ARG A 111 3.35 14.73 -2.88
N ARG A 112 2.48 15.20 -3.77
CA ARG A 112 1.86 16.52 -3.66
C ARG A 112 0.95 16.66 -2.42
N ALA A 113 0.42 15.55 -1.93
CA ALA A 113 -0.41 15.52 -0.72
C ALA A 113 0.41 15.42 0.59
N GLY A 114 1.74 15.34 0.52
CA GLY A 114 2.63 15.37 1.68
C GLY A 114 3.37 14.06 1.96
N ALA A 115 3.33 13.07 1.06
CA ALA A 115 4.16 11.88 1.20
C ALA A 115 5.65 12.25 1.12
N LYS A 116 6.42 11.86 2.14
CA LYS A 116 7.86 12.13 2.23
C LYS A 116 8.71 10.97 1.74
N ARG A 117 8.21 9.75 1.88
CA ARG A 117 8.83 8.52 1.42
C ARG A 117 7.81 7.67 0.70
N ILE A 118 8.16 7.19 -0.48
CA ILE A 118 7.33 6.28 -1.27
C ILE A 118 8.18 5.08 -1.66
N VAL A 119 7.74 3.89 -1.25
CA VAL A 119 8.37 2.62 -1.54
C VAL A 119 7.41 1.77 -2.36
N ALA A 120 7.91 1.05 -3.33
CA ALA A 120 7.12 0.11 -4.12
C ALA A 120 7.78 -1.26 -4.17
N LEU A 121 6.95 -2.29 -4.01
CA LEU A 121 7.36 -3.68 -4.20
C LEU A 121 7.16 -4.09 -5.66
N THR A 122 8.15 -4.75 -6.24
CA THR A 122 8.04 -5.37 -7.56
C THR A 122 8.10 -6.89 -7.41
N HIS A 123 7.27 -7.58 -8.18
CA HIS A 123 7.12 -9.04 -8.11
C HIS A 123 7.61 -9.75 -9.37
N GLY A 124 8.45 -9.08 -10.17
CA GLY A 124 9.02 -9.64 -11.39
C GLY A 124 8.11 -9.61 -12.63
N HIS A 125 6.81 -9.50 -12.45
CA HIS A 125 5.85 -9.41 -13.57
C HIS A 125 5.96 -8.08 -14.32
N GLU A 126 6.41 -7.03 -13.64
CA GLU A 126 6.58 -5.70 -14.21
C GLU A 126 7.70 -5.62 -15.25
N VAL A 127 8.65 -6.54 -15.22
CA VAL A 127 9.74 -6.61 -16.23
C VAL A 127 9.18 -6.85 -17.64
N TRP A 128 8.08 -7.59 -17.73
CA TRP A 128 7.39 -7.82 -19.01
C TRP A 128 6.74 -6.55 -19.55
N TRP A 129 6.17 -5.74 -18.68
CA TRP A 129 5.51 -4.47 -19.01
C TRP A 129 6.52 -3.41 -19.46
N ALA A 130 7.77 -3.49 -18.96
CA ALA A 130 8.84 -2.58 -19.37
C ALA A 130 9.22 -2.69 -20.85
N LYS A 131 8.91 -3.83 -21.47
CA LYS A 131 9.24 -4.11 -22.87
C LYS A 131 8.15 -3.69 -23.86
N VAL A 132 6.97 -3.31 -23.41
CA VAL A 132 5.81 -3.00 -24.25
C VAL A 132 5.42 -1.52 -24.10
N PRO A 133 5.60 -0.68 -25.17
CA PRO A 133 4.99 0.64 -25.21
C PRO A 133 3.44 0.50 -25.24
N PRO A 134 2.65 1.27 -24.49
CA PRO A 134 2.97 2.47 -23.70
C PRO A 134 3.34 2.22 -22.23
N PHE A 135 3.43 0.97 -21.80
CA PHE A 135 3.67 0.62 -20.38
C PHE A 135 5.07 1.06 -19.89
N SER A 136 6.08 1.04 -20.76
CA SER A 136 7.41 1.56 -20.46
C SER A 136 7.38 3.05 -20.08
N PHE A 137 6.48 3.81 -20.67
CA PHE A 137 6.27 5.23 -20.36
C PHE A 137 5.65 5.40 -18.97
N ALA A 138 4.64 4.58 -18.64
CA ALA A 138 4.00 4.56 -17.32
C ALA A 138 5.00 4.17 -16.22
N LEU A 139 5.85 3.19 -16.47
CA LEU A 139 6.91 2.79 -15.54
C LEU A 139 7.92 3.91 -15.28
N ARG A 140 8.36 4.63 -16.32
CA ARG A 140 9.25 5.78 -16.16
C ARG A 140 8.59 6.92 -15.37
N PHE A 141 7.30 7.12 -15.54
CA PHE A 141 6.54 8.10 -14.78
C PHE A 141 6.42 7.70 -13.31
N MET A 142 6.16 6.42 -13.03
CA MET A 142 6.08 5.90 -11.66
C MET A 142 7.41 6.02 -10.91
N THR A 143 8.53 5.70 -11.57
CA THR A 143 9.85 5.67 -10.92
C THR A 143 10.37 7.03 -10.49
N LYS A 144 9.91 8.13 -11.09
CA LYS A 144 10.35 9.49 -10.72
C LYS A 144 10.01 9.89 -9.29
N GLU A 145 8.90 9.37 -8.76
CA GLU A 145 8.37 9.76 -7.45
C GLU A 145 8.58 8.67 -6.39
N ILE A 146 9.20 7.55 -6.76
CA ILE A 146 9.47 6.42 -5.86
C ILE A 146 10.89 6.55 -5.32
N ASP A 147 11.04 6.54 -3.99
CA ASP A 147 12.33 6.64 -3.33
C ASP A 147 13.10 5.32 -3.30
N ALA A 148 12.37 4.20 -3.24
CA ALA A 148 12.96 2.86 -3.23
C ALA A 148 12.03 1.84 -3.90
N ILE A 149 12.62 0.98 -4.69
CA ILE A 149 11.94 -0.18 -5.27
C ILE A 149 12.61 -1.42 -4.66
N THR A 150 11.79 -2.28 -4.04
CA THR A 150 12.26 -3.54 -3.51
C THR A 150 11.83 -4.68 -4.42
N TYR A 151 12.71 -5.62 -4.62
CA TYR A 151 12.48 -6.81 -5.44
C TYR A 151 12.37 -8.04 -4.55
N LEU A 152 11.33 -8.82 -4.78
CA LEU A 152 11.18 -10.14 -4.19
C LEU A 152 11.67 -11.16 -5.22
N GLY A 153 12.86 -11.70 -5.00
CA GLY A 153 13.44 -12.77 -5.79
C GLY A 153 13.02 -14.13 -5.28
#